data_a1cc394c5a222d1bf816123ef59d87fd
#
_entry.id   a1cc394c5a222d1bf816123ef59d87fd
#
_cell.length_a   1.000
_cell.length_b   1.000
_cell.length_c   1.000
_cell.angle_alpha   90.00
_cell.angle_beta   90.00
_cell.angle_gamma   90.00
#
_symmetry.space_group_name_H-M   'P 1'
#
loop_
_entity.id
_entity.type
_entity.pdbx_description
1 polymer ?
#
loop_
_entity_poly.entity_id
_entity_poly.type
_entity_poly.pdbx_seq_one_letter_code
_entity_poly.pdbx_strand_id
1 'polypeptide(L)'
;IRHEGHVSIPNHETIFHVGDQLFIVCSEEDAEAVTAFIGKEIHVDWEKQDTPMVSRRILVTKSEINGKKLGSLHFRSMYGVNVTRINRSGMDLFADPNLVLQVGDRVMVVGQQDAVERVAGVLGNQLKRLDTPNIVTIFVGIFLGILLGSLPIAFPGMPTPVKLGLAGGPLVVAILIGRFGHKMHLVTYTTMSANLMLREIGIV
;
A
#
# COMPACT_ATOMS: atom_id res chain seq x y z
N ILE A 1 15.40 16.98 4.21
CA ILE A 1 16.60 17.81 4.08
C ILE A 1 17.03 18.36 5.44
N ARG A 2 18.32 18.40 5.69
CA ARG A 2 18.95 19.11 6.79
C ARG A 2 19.84 20.22 6.24
N HIS A 3 19.47 21.45 6.53
CA HIS A 3 20.20 22.67 6.16
C HIS A 3 20.58 23.42 7.45
N GLU A 4 21.85 23.70 7.68
CA GLU A 4 22.34 24.40 8.88
C GLU A 4 21.79 23.86 10.23
N GLY A 5 21.62 22.53 10.32
CA GLY A 5 21.08 21.88 11.52
C GLY A 5 19.55 21.79 11.58
N HIS A 6 18.82 22.53 10.74
CA HIS A 6 17.35 22.46 10.67
C HIS A 6 16.89 21.36 9.73
N VAL A 7 16.00 20.50 10.21
CA VAL A 7 15.41 19.41 9.42
C VAL A 7 14.02 19.81 8.95
N SER A 8 13.79 19.68 7.64
CA SER A 8 12.50 19.99 7.01
C SER A 8 12.18 19.01 5.88
N ILE A 9 10.91 18.92 5.50
CA ILE A 9 10.50 18.20 4.30
C ILE A 9 10.54 19.16 3.12
N PRO A 10 11.36 18.88 2.08
CA PRO A 10 11.48 19.78 0.96
C PRO A 10 10.17 19.81 0.16
N ASN A 11 9.80 21.00 -0.31
CA ASN A 11 8.71 21.25 -1.23
C ASN A 11 9.24 21.74 -2.59
N HIS A 12 8.36 22.15 -3.49
CA HIS A 12 8.73 22.64 -4.83
C HIS A 12 9.50 23.97 -4.83
N GLU A 13 9.48 24.72 -3.73
CA GLU A 13 10.19 26.00 -3.56
C GLU A 13 11.53 25.82 -2.83
N THR A 14 11.82 24.63 -2.35
CA THR A 14 13.03 24.37 -1.58
C THR A 14 14.27 24.43 -2.48
N ILE A 15 15.18 25.33 -2.16
CA ILE A 15 16.48 25.45 -2.82
C ILE A 15 17.50 24.65 -2.02
N PHE A 16 18.24 23.78 -2.72
CA PHE A 16 19.31 23.01 -2.13
C PHE A 16 20.64 23.77 -2.21
N HIS A 17 21.40 23.72 -1.15
CA HIS A 17 22.72 24.33 -1.09
C HIS A 17 23.80 23.25 -0.93
N VAL A 18 25.01 23.60 -1.38
CA VAL A 18 26.17 22.73 -1.16
C VAL A 18 26.42 22.58 0.34
N GLY A 19 26.47 21.33 0.81
CA GLY A 19 26.62 21.01 2.24
C GLY A 19 25.32 20.57 2.91
N ASP A 20 24.17 20.68 2.23
CA ASP A 20 22.93 20.13 2.71
C ASP A 20 23.00 18.59 2.78
N GLN A 21 22.34 18.04 3.78
CA GLN A 21 22.21 16.59 3.93
C GLN A 21 20.79 16.17 3.54
N LEU A 22 20.70 15.21 2.63
CA LEU A 22 19.43 14.71 2.12
C LEU A 22 19.20 13.29 2.60
N PHE A 23 18.01 13.03 3.13
CA PHE A 23 17.54 11.67 3.38
C PHE A 23 16.62 11.27 2.21
N ILE A 24 17.06 10.28 1.41
CA ILE A 24 16.38 9.86 0.20
C ILE A 24 16.01 8.39 0.35
N VAL A 25 14.79 8.06 -0.03
CA VAL A 25 14.31 6.68 -0.12
C VAL A 25 14.13 6.37 -1.62
N CYS A 26 14.94 5.46 -2.12
CA CYS A 26 14.93 5.03 -3.52
C CYS A 26 15.06 3.50 -3.61
N SER A 27 14.91 2.95 -4.82
CA SER A 27 15.24 1.55 -5.08
C SER A 27 16.75 1.32 -5.02
N GLU A 28 17.17 0.08 -4.84
CA GLU A 28 18.60 -0.29 -4.84
C GLU A 28 19.24 -0.02 -6.21
N GLU A 29 18.48 -0.20 -7.28
CA GLU A 29 18.90 0.08 -8.66
C GLU A 29 19.16 1.57 -8.91
N ASP A 30 18.41 2.47 -8.25
CA ASP A 30 18.54 3.91 -8.42
C ASP A 30 19.61 4.52 -7.49
N ALA A 31 20.09 3.80 -6.49
CA ALA A 31 20.97 4.31 -5.44
C ALA A 31 22.30 4.84 -6.02
N GLU A 32 22.88 4.15 -7.00
CA GLU A 32 24.12 4.58 -7.68
C GLU A 32 23.91 5.90 -8.44
N ALA A 33 22.79 6.02 -9.18
CA ALA A 33 22.47 7.22 -9.93
C ALA A 33 22.21 8.41 -9.00
N VAL A 34 21.50 8.19 -7.89
CA VAL A 34 21.24 9.20 -6.87
C VAL A 34 22.55 9.68 -6.23
N THR A 35 23.44 8.75 -5.87
CA THR A 35 24.77 9.07 -5.28
C THR A 35 25.64 9.84 -6.26
N ALA A 36 25.66 9.46 -7.53
CA ALA A 36 26.42 10.16 -8.56
C ALA A 36 25.91 11.60 -8.82
N PHE A 37 24.60 11.81 -8.69
CA PHE A 37 23.99 13.11 -8.96
C PHE A 37 24.04 14.06 -7.76
N ILE A 38 23.81 13.55 -6.55
CA ILE A 38 23.66 14.38 -5.34
C ILE A 38 24.97 14.50 -4.58
N GLY A 39 25.75 13.42 -4.50
CA GLY A 39 27.02 13.41 -3.81
C GLY A 39 27.19 12.18 -2.93
N LYS A 40 28.26 12.19 -2.13
CA LYS A 40 28.70 11.05 -1.33
C LYS A 40 27.70 10.67 -0.25
N GLU A 41 27.40 9.37 -0.14
CA GLU A 41 26.62 8.82 0.96
C GLU A 41 27.32 9.00 2.30
N ILE A 42 26.57 9.44 3.30
CA ILE A 42 27.02 9.58 4.68
C ILE A 42 26.10 8.80 5.60
N HIS A 43 26.68 8.12 6.57
CA HIS A 43 25.88 7.41 7.56
C HIS A 43 25.48 8.37 8.68
N VAL A 44 24.19 8.67 8.79
CA VAL A 44 23.62 9.54 9.82
C VAL A 44 22.53 8.77 10.56
N ASP A 45 22.65 8.69 11.87
CA ASP A 45 21.64 8.10 12.74
C ASP A 45 20.52 9.13 12.99
N TRP A 46 19.50 9.10 12.13
CA TRP A 46 18.37 10.02 12.19
C TRP A 46 17.46 9.81 13.40
N GLU A 47 17.49 8.62 14.01
CA GLU A 47 16.65 8.29 15.16
C GLU A 47 17.16 8.91 16.46
N LYS A 48 18.47 9.19 16.54
CA LYS A 48 19.11 9.79 17.73
C LYS A 48 19.15 11.33 17.70
N GLN A 49 18.66 11.94 16.64
CA GLN A 49 18.65 13.38 16.54
C GLN A 49 17.38 13.96 17.15
N ASP A 50 17.55 15.02 17.95
CA ASP A 50 16.45 15.81 18.53
C ASP A 50 15.79 16.66 17.42
N THR A 51 15.10 15.97 16.51
CA THR A 51 14.40 16.61 15.39
C THR A 51 12.90 16.59 15.68
N PRO A 52 12.17 17.65 15.33
CA PRO A 52 10.71 17.69 15.48
C PRO A 52 9.98 16.74 14.51
N MET A 53 10.73 15.96 13.74
CA MET A 53 10.23 15.00 12.77
C MET A 53 10.04 13.63 13.40
N VAL A 54 8.85 13.10 13.23
CA VAL A 54 8.49 11.75 13.64
C VAL A 54 8.21 10.87 12.43
N SER A 55 8.63 9.61 12.52
CA SER A 55 8.28 8.58 11.56
C SER A 55 7.23 7.66 12.19
N ARG A 56 6.07 7.53 11.56
CA ARG A 56 4.96 6.74 12.10
C ARG A 56 4.34 5.87 11.04
N ARG A 57 4.05 4.64 11.43
CA ARG A 57 3.32 3.68 10.61
C ARG A 57 1.82 3.86 10.86
N ILE A 58 1.09 4.28 9.83
CA ILE A 58 -0.35 4.58 9.87
C ILE A 58 -1.11 3.53 9.07
N LEU A 59 -2.17 3.00 9.65
CA LEU A 59 -3.00 1.98 9.04
C LEU A 59 -4.16 2.62 8.26
N VAL A 60 -4.33 2.22 7.00
CA VAL A 60 -5.48 2.63 6.19
C VAL A 60 -6.72 1.84 6.62
N THR A 61 -7.68 2.52 7.23
CA THR A 61 -8.91 1.88 7.73
C THR A 61 -10.19 2.52 7.17
N LYS A 62 -10.10 3.70 6.56
CA LYS A 62 -11.25 4.35 5.93
C LYS A 62 -11.50 3.78 4.55
N SER A 63 -12.74 3.33 4.31
CA SER A 63 -13.19 2.83 3.01
C SER A 63 -13.12 3.87 1.89
N GLU A 64 -13.22 5.16 2.23
CA GLU A 64 -13.13 6.28 1.29
C GLU A 64 -11.72 6.44 0.67
N ILE A 65 -10.70 5.90 1.32
CA ILE A 65 -9.32 5.89 0.82
C ILE A 65 -9.05 4.69 -0.09
N ASN A 66 -9.86 3.64 0.04
CA ASN A 66 -9.71 2.44 -0.77
C ASN A 66 -9.84 2.74 -2.27
N GLY A 67 -8.84 2.38 -3.04
CA GLY A 67 -8.83 2.62 -4.49
C GLY A 67 -8.32 4.01 -4.91
N LYS A 68 -8.00 4.92 -3.99
CA LYS A 68 -7.39 6.22 -4.33
C LYS A 68 -5.89 6.08 -4.60
N LYS A 69 -5.39 6.83 -5.57
CA LYS A 69 -3.96 6.94 -5.81
C LYS A 69 -3.31 7.75 -4.69
N LEU A 70 -2.12 7.34 -4.24
CA LEU A 70 -1.35 8.05 -3.21
C LEU A 70 -1.14 9.52 -3.57
N GLY A 71 -0.74 9.82 -4.82
CA GLY A 71 -0.53 11.18 -5.29
C GLY A 71 -1.76 12.06 -5.24
N SER A 72 -2.98 11.51 -5.41
CA SER A 72 -4.23 12.27 -5.35
C SER A 72 -4.59 12.75 -3.94
N LEU A 73 -3.96 12.23 -2.91
CA LEU A 73 -4.18 12.63 -1.52
C LEU A 73 -3.35 13.85 -1.10
N HIS A 74 -2.39 14.24 -1.94
CA HIS A 74 -1.59 15.47 -1.78
C HIS A 74 -0.97 15.64 -0.38
N PHE A 75 -0.57 14.55 0.28
CA PHE A 75 -0.08 14.57 1.65
C PHE A 75 1.10 15.52 1.86
N ARG A 76 1.98 15.62 0.86
CA ARG A 76 3.14 16.51 0.92
C ARG A 76 2.74 17.98 0.90
N SER A 77 1.90 18.41 -0.05
CA SER A 77 1.51 19.79 -0.21
C SER A 77 0.47 20.25 0.80
N MET A 78 -0.46 19.37 1.23
CA MET A 78 -1.53 19.75 2.15
C MET A 78 -1.14 19.63 3.62
N TYR A 79 -0.28 18.65 3.97
CA TYR A 79 0.02 18.33 5.38
C TYR A 79 1.51 18.49 5.71
N GLY A 80 2.39 18.69 4.72
CA GLY A 80 3.82 18.80 4.94
C GLY A 80 4.44 17.47 5.44
N VAL A 81 3.88 16.34 5.03
CA VAL A 81 4.41 15.02 5.37
C VAL A 81 4.87 14.28 4.12
N ASN A 82 5.85 13.41 4.29
CA ASN A 82 6.31 12.52 3.22
C ASN A 82 5.90 11.08 3.51
N VAL A 83 5.45 10.36 2.48
CA VAL A 83 5.21 8.93 2.54
C VAL A 83 6.43 8.23 1.94
N THR A 84 7.07 7.39 2.72
CA THR A 84 8.33 6.73 2.31
C THR A 84 8.13 5.30 1.86
N ARG A 85 7.17 4.60 2.47
CA ARG A 85 6.97 3.16 2.27
C ARG A 85 5.53 2.77 2.57
N ILE A 86 5.03 1.77 1.87
CA ILE A 86 3.72 1.16 2.13
C ILE A 86 3.91 -0.33 2.30
N ASN A 87 3.49 -0.88 3.45
CA ASN A 87 3.49 -2.31 3.67
C ASN A 87 2.09 -2.86 3.42
N ARG A 88 1.99 -3.78 2.48
CA ARG A 88 0.76 -4.49 2.11
C ARG A 88 0.97 -5.98 2.30
N SER A 89 0.22 -6.58 3.22
CA SER A 89 0.27 -8.03 3.49
C SER A 89 1.69 -8.57 3.73
N GLY A 90 2.54 -7.78 4.40
CA GLY A 90 3.92 -8.15 4.71
C GLY A 90 4.96 -7.76 3.64
N MET A 91 4.54 -7.31 2.47
CA MET A 91 5.44 -6.81 1.41
C MET A 91 5.59 -5.30 1.50
N ASP A 92 6.82 -4.83 1.45
CA ASP A 92 7.12 -3.41 1.38
C ASP A 92 7.07 -2.94 -0.08
N LEU A 93 6.25 -1.94 -0.34
CA LEU A 93 6.07 -1.29 -1.63
C LEU A 93 6.67 0.11 -1.57
N PHE A 94 7.27 0.51 -2.67
CA PHE A 94 7.71 1.90 -2.84
C PHE A 94 6.50 2.85 -2.90
N ALA A 95 6.62 4.02 -2.29
CA ALA A 95 5.54 5.02 -2.24
C ALA A 95 5.44 5.81 -3.56
N ASP A 96 5.07 5.12 -4.64
CA ASP A 96 4.83 5.75 -5.94
C ASP A 96 3.52 6.55 -5.92
N PRO A 97 3.47 7.77 -6.51
CA PRO A 97 2.25 8.57 -6.61
C PRO A 97 1.07 7.86 -7.29
N ASN A 98 1.34 6.94 -8.22
CA ASN A 98 0.31 6.17 -8.92
C ASN A 98 -0.14 4.93 -8.16
N LEU A 99 0.55 4.57 -7.07
CA LEU A 99 0.18 3.43 -6.25
C LEU A 99 -1.21 3.65 -5.66
N VAL A 100 -2.08 2.67 -5.87
CA VAL A 100 -3.46 2.68 -5.37
C VAL A 100 -3.48 2.14 -3.95
N LEU A 101 -3.93 2.96 -2.99
CA LEU A 101 -4.06 2.57 -1.60
C LEU A 101 -5.24 1.62 -1.39
N GLN A 102 -5.07 0.68 -0.46
CA GLN A 102 -6.10 -0.28 -0.07
C GLN A 102 -6.29 -0.25 1.45
N VAL A 103 -7.51 -0.58 1.88
CA VAL A 103 -7.77 -0.81 3.31
C VAL A 103 -6.87 -1.95 3.78
N GLY A 104 -6.20 -1.75 4.92
CA GLY A 104 -5.20 -2.68 5.46
C GLY A 104 -3.76 -2.33 5.13
N ASP A 105 -3.50 -1.40 4.21
CA ASP A 105 -2.16 -0.90 3.96
C ASP A 105 -1.61 -0.19 5.20
N ARG A 106 -0.33 -0.42 5.48
CA ARG A 106 0.41 0.30 6.52
C ARG A 106 1.35 1.29 5.85
N VAL A 107 1.00 2.56 5.95
CA VAL A 107 1.71 3.67 5.30
C VAL A 107 2.72 4.25 6.29
N MET A 108 4.00 4.27 5.91
CA MET A 108 5.05 4.92 6.68
C MET A 108 5.08 6.41 6.32
N VAL A 109 4.74 7.24 7.28
CA VAL A 109 4.64 8.70 7.13
C VAL A 109 5.69 9.37 7.99
N VAL A 110 6.40 10.33 7.41
CA VAL A 110 7.43 11.16 8.07
C VAL A 110 7.01 12.61 8.02
N GLY A 111 7.06 13.30 9.15
CA GLY A 111 6.69 14.71 9.26
C GLY A 111 6.67 15.20 10.68
N GLN A 112 6.22 16.42 10.89
CA GLN A 112 5.97 16.95 12.23
C GLN A 112 4.84 16.16 12.90
N GLN A 113 4.89 16.00 14.21
CA GLN A 113 3.98 15.13 14.95
C GLN A 113 2.51 15.48 14.70
N ASP A 114 2.14 16.74 14.77
CA ASP A 114 0.78 17.23 14.54
C ASP A 114 0.30 16.98 13.08
N ALA A 115 1.21 17.12 12.12
CA ALA A 115 0.93 16.82 10.72
C ALA A 115 0.71 15.32 10.48
N VAL A 116 1.53 14.48 11.10
CA VAL A 116 1.37 13.02 11.05
C VAL A 116 0.06 12.58 11.70
N GLU A 117 -0.37 13.23 12.80
CA GLU A 117 -1.65 12.95 13.43
C GLU A 117 -2.84 13.35 12.55
N ARG A 118 -2.78 14.50 11.87
CA ARG A 118 -3.81 14.88 10.88
C ARG A 118 -3.93 13.84 9.77
N VAL A 119 -2.81 13.38 9.22
CA VAL A 119 -2.80 12.32 8.20
C VAL A 119 -3.33 10.99 8.75
N ALA A 120 -3.03 10.65 10.01
CA ALA A 120 -3.62 9.48 10.67
C ALA A 120 -5.16 9.59 10.73
N GLY A 121 -5.69 10.79 10.98
CA GLY A 121 -7.13 11.07 10.92
C GLY A 121 -7.73 10.87 9.52
N VAL A 122 -6.99 11.24 8.46
CA VAL A 122 -7.41 11.05 7.06
C VAL A 122 -7.44 9.57 6.69
N LEU A 123 -6.40 8.83 7.02
CA LEU A 123 -6.27 7.40 6.72
C LEU A 123 -7.13 6.51 7.64
N GLY A 124 -7.48 7.03 8.83
CA GLY A 124 -8.35 6.37 9.82
C GLY A 124 -7.61 5.77 11.00
N ASN A 125 -6.52 5.05 10.80
CA ASN A 125 -5.63 4.46 11.83
C ASN A 125 -6.34 3.75 13.00
N GLN A 126 -7.48 3.11 12.74
CA GLN A 126 -8.29 2.43 13.76
C GLN A 126 -8.07 0.92 13.66
N LEU A 127 -7.19 0.36 14.50
CA LEU A 127 -6.90 -1.08 14.55
C LEU A 127 -8.16 -1.93 14.74
N LYS A 128 -9.05 -1.54 15.66
CA LYS A 128 -10.29 -2.27 15.94
C LYS A 128 -11.22 -2.45 14.73
N ARG A 129 -11.11 -1.60 13.72
CA ARG A 129 -11.97 -1.66 12.52
C ARG A 129 -11.56 -2.76 11.55
N LEU A 130 -10.34 -3.28 11.68
CA LEU A 130 -9.78 -4.34 10.84
C LEU A 130 -9.78 -5.73 11.52
N ASP A 131 -10.23 -5.82 12.77
CA ASP A 131 -10.29 -7.09 13.50
C ASP A 131 -11.41 -8.01 12.98
N THR A 132 -12.38 -7.46 12.25
CA THR A 132 -13.44 -8.24 11.60
C THR A 132 -13.19 -8.34 10.08
N PRO A 133 -12.80 -9.51 9.57
CA PRO A 133 -12.69 -9.73 8.14
C PRO A 133 -14.05 -9.55 7.47
N ASN A 134 -14.09 -8.98 6.27
CA ASN A 134 -15.33 -8.86 5.52
C ASN A 134 -15.70 -10.23 4.90
N ILE A 135 -16.32 -11.07 5.74
CA ILE A 135 -16.72 -12.44 5.39
C ILE A 135 -17.64 -12.44 4.16
N VAL A 136 -18.48 -11.40 4.00
CA VAL A 136 -19.44 -11.30 2.89
C VAL A 136 -18.72 -11.32 1.53
N THR A 137 -17.64 -10.55 1.39
CA THR A 137 -16.87 -10.52 0.13
C THR A 137 -16.28 -11.89 -0.21
N ILE A 138 -15.81 -12.63 0.79
CA ILE A 138 -15.26 -13.98 0.61
C ILE A 138 -16.34 -14.94 0.12
N PHE A 139 -17.50 -14.98 0.80
CA PHE A 139 -18.60 -15.87 0.40
C PHE A 139 -19.18 -15.53 -0.96
N VAL A 140 -19.34 -14.25 -1.28
CA VAL A 140 -19.77 -13.80 -2.63
C VAL A 140 -18.77 -14.25 -3.69
N GLY A 141 -17.46 -14.11 -3.41
CA GLY A 141 -16.40 -14.56 -4.31
C GLY A 141 -16.44 -16.07 -4.57
N ILE A 142 -16.62 -16.87 -3.51
CA ILE A 142 -16.74 -18.34 -3.61
C ILE A 142 -18.00 -18.72 -4.42
N PHE A 143 -19.14 -18.12 -4.10
CA PHE A 143 -20.41 -18.38 -4.78
C PHE A 143 -20.34 -18.08 -6.29
N LEU A 144 -19.84 -16.92 -6.66
CA LEU A 144 -19.63 -16.53 -8.05
C LEU A 144 -18.61 -17.44 -8.74
N GLY A 145 -17.58 -17.87 -8.02
CA GLY A 145 -16.57 -18.80 -8.50
C GLY A 145 -17.15 -20.17 -8.84
N ILE A 146 -17.99 -20.72 -7.97
CA ILE A 146 -18.68 -21.99 -8.20
C ILE A 146 -19.64 -21.88 -9.41
N LEU A 147 -20.39 -20.78 -9.48
CA LEU A 147 -21.26 -20.53 -10.64
C LEU A 147 -20.45 -20.52 -11.94
N LEU A 148 -19.38 -19.72 -12.00
CA LEU A 148 -18.52 -19.62 -13.18
C LEU A 148 -17.87 -20.94 -13.54
N GLY A 149 -17.40 -21.70 -12.52
CA GLY A 149 -16.76 -23.01 -12.71
C GLY A 149 -17.71 -24.09 -13.21
N SER A 150 -19.00 -23.94 -12.93
CA SER A 150 -20.06 -24.89 -13.33
C SER A 150 -20.58 -24.63 -14.76
N LEU A 151 -20.34 -23.45 -15.33
CA LEU A 151 -20.80 -23.11 -16.67
C LEU A 151 -20.06 -23.93 -17.73
N PRO A 152 -20.79 -24.61 -18.62
CA PRO A 152 -20.18 -25.29 -19.75
C PRO A 152 -19.77 -24.26 -20.82
N ILE A 153 -18.49 -24.19 -21.14
CA ILE A 153 -17.94 -23.28 -22.17
C ILE A 153 -17.72 -24.14 -23.44
N ALA A 154 -18.47 -23.83 -24.48
CA ALA A 154 -18.32 -24.46 -25.79
C ALA A 154 -17.26 -23.73 -26.61
N PHE A 155 -16.19 -24.41 -26.98
CA PHE A 155 -15.19 -23.88 -27.92
C PHE A 155 -15.45 -24.41 -29.33
N PRO A 156 -15.33 -23.57 -30.36
CA PRO A 156 -15.39 -24.02 -31.75
C PRO A 156 -14.32 -25.08 -32.02
N GLY A 157 -14.74 -26.27 -32.48
CA GLY A 157 -13.84 -27.38 -32.78
C GLY A 157 -13.69 -28.44 -31.68
N MET A 158 -14.31 -28.27 -30.51
CA MET A 158 -14.33 -29.30 -29.48
C MET A 158 -15.72 -30.02 -29.45
N PRO A 159 -15.76 -31.35 -29.43
CA PRO A 159 -17.02 -32.12 -29.44
C PRO A 159 -17.76 -32.07 -28.10
N THR A 160 -17.09 -31.69 -27.01
CA THR A 160 -17.67 -31.60 -25.67
C THR A 160 -17.39 -30.25 -25.01
N PRO A 161 -18.36 -29.64 -24.32
CA PRO A 161 -18.13 -28.39 -23.60
C PRO A 161 -17.16 -28.61 -22.44
N VAL A 162 -16.20 -27.68 -22.30
CA VAL A 162 -15.20 -27.69 -21.21
C VAL A 162 -15.75 -26.86 -20.04
N LYS A 163 -15.59 -27.37 -18.81
CA LYS A 163 -15.92 -26.65 -17.57
C LYS A 163 -14.62 -26.29 -16.85
N LEU A 164 -14.55 -25.07 -16.28
CA LEU A 164 -13.42 -24.65 -15.44
C LEU A 164 -13.31 -25.47 -14.15
N GLY A 165 -14.43 -26.09 -13.73
CA GLY A 165 -14.50 -26.89 -12.52
C GLY A 165 -14.55 -26.07 -11.24
N LEU A 166 -14.70 -26.80 -10.11
CA LEU A 166 -14.86 -26.21 -8.78
C LEU A 166 -13.61 -25.49 -8.27
N ALA A 167 -12.43 -25.78 -8.81
CA ALA A 167 -11.19 -25.10 -8.45
C ALA A 167 -10.87 -23.94 -9.36
N GLY A 168 -11.04 -24.08 -10.69
CA GLY A 168 -10.72 -23.04 -11.67
C GLY A 168 -11.64 -21.84 -11.61
N GLY A 169 -12.95 -22.05 -11.40
CA GLY A 169 -13.93 -20.97 -11.31
C GLY A 169 -13.61 -19.98 -10.18
N PRO A 170 -13.49 -20.41 -8.92
CA PRO A 170 -13.14 -19.54 -7.81
C PRO A 170 -11.79 -18.83 -7.99
N LEU A 171 -10.80 -19.50 -8.58
CA LEU A 171 -9.49 -18.89 -8.85
C LEU A 171 -9.61 -17.68 -9.80
N VAL A 172 -10.34 -17.84 -10.91
CA VAL A 172 -10.56 -16.77 -11.88
C VAL A 172 -11.32 -15.61 -11.24
N VAL A 173 -12.39 -15.90 -10.48
CA VAL A 173 -13.18 -14.88 -9.79
C VAL A 173 -12.32 -14.15 -8.72
N ALA A 174 -11.48 -14.87 -7.97
CA ALA A 174 -10.59 -14.25 -6.99
C ALA A 174 -9.61 -13.27 -7.65
N ILE A 175 -9.03 -13.63 -8.80
CA ILE A 175 -8.14 -12.74 -9.56
C ILE A 175 -8.91 -11.49 -10.03
N LEU A 176 -10.13 -11.66 -10.54
CA LEU A 176 -10.97 -10.54 -10.99
C LEU A 176 -11.35 -9.61 -9.84
N ILE A 177 -11.76 -10.16 -8.70
CA ILE A 177 -12.07 -9.38 -7.50
C ILE A 177 -10.81 -8.67 -6.98
N GLY A 178 -9.66 -9.33 -6.93
CA GLY A 178 -8.40 -8.72 -6.53
C GLY A 178 -8.00 -7.53 -7.42
N ARG A 179 -8.24 -7.64 -8.74
CA ARG A 179 -7.88 -6.59 -9.71
C ARG A 179 -8.91 -5.46 -9.78
N PHE A 180 -10.19 -5.78 -9.76
CA PHE A 180 -11.28 -4.82 -10.01
C PHE A 180 -12.11 -4.49 -8.78
N GLY A 181 -11.97 -5.22 -7.69
CA GLY A 181 -12.79 -5.07 -6.50
C GLY A 181 -12.74 -3.67 -5.89
N HIS A 182 -11.59 -2.99 -5.96
CA HIS A 182 -11.43 -1.62 -5.50
C HIS A 182 -12.32 -0.62 -6.28
N LYS A 183 -12.59 -0.88 -7.58
CA LYS A 183 -13.49 -0.06 -8.40
C LYS A 183 -14.97 -0.25 -8.02
N MET A 184 -15.30 -1.41 -7.48
CA MET A 184 -16.66 -1.78 -7.05
C MET A 184 -16.86 -1.50 -5.54
N HIS A 185 -15.97 -0.76 -4.88
CA HIS A 185 -16.00 -0.47 -3.45
C HIS A 185 -15.98 -1.73 -2.57
N LEU A 186 -15.56 -2.87 -3.11
CA LEU A 186 -15.40 -4.10 -2.33
C LEU A 186 -14.14 -4.01 -1.48
N VAL A 187 -14.30 -4.19 -0.19
CA VAL A 187 -13.18 -4.28 0.74
C VAL A 187 -12.71 -5.72 0.77
N THR A 188 -11.58 -6.00 0.14
CA THR A 188 -10.97 -7.34 0.05
C THR A 188 -9.96 -7.61 1.16
N TYR A 189 -9.95 -6.77 2.21
CA TYR A 189 -9.02 -6.91 3.31
C TYR A 189 -9.33 -8.17 4.13
N THR A 190 -8.29 -8.97 4.35
CA THR A 190 -8.25 -10.06 5.33
C THR A 190 -7.22 -9.75 6.40
N THR A 191 -7.48 -10.12 7.65
CA THR A 191 -6.50 -9.96 8.73
C THR A 191 -5.25 -10.79 8.43
N MET A 192 -4.08 -10.34 8.89
CA MET A 192 -2.82 -11.06 8.68
C MET A 192 -2.91 -12.50 9.21
N SER A 193 -3.54 -12.69 10.37
CA SER A 193 -3.75 -14.02 10.96
C SER A 193 -4.64 -14.91 10.09
N ALA A 194 -5.74 -14.37 9.54
CA ALA A 194 -6.60 -15.13 8.64
C ALA A 194 -5.89 -15.49 7.33
N ASN A 195 -5.08 -14.58 6.79
CA ASN A 195 -4.30 -14.84 5.58
C ASN A 195 -3.24 -15.92 5.78
N LEU A 196 -2.53 -15.90 6.92
CA LEU A 196 -1.58 -16.96 7.28
C LEU A 196 -2.28 -18.32 7.44
N MET A 197 -3.42 -18.34 8.13
CA MET A 197 -4.21 -19.56 8.33
C MET A 197 -4.72 -20.15 7.02
N LEU A 198 -5.26 -19.31 6.12
CA LEU A 198 -5.73 -19.74 4.80
C LEU A 198 -4.58 -20.25 3.93
N ARG A 199 -3.38 -19.65 4.05
CA ARG A 199 -2.19 -20.09 3.35
C ARG A 199 -1.72 -21.48 3.84
N GLU A 200 -1.72 -21.71 5.14
CA GLU A 200 -1.36 -23.02 5.71
C GLU A 200 -2.32 -24.10 5.28
N ILE A 201 -3.63 -23.84 5.30
CA ILE A 201 -4.66 -24.79 4.82
C ILE A 201 -4.50 -25.07 3.33
N GLY A 202 -4.09 -24.07 2.53
CA GLY A 202 -3.92 -24.23 1.08
C GLY A 202 -2.63 -24.95 0.66
N ILE A 203 -1.67 -25.16 1.57
CA ILE A 203 -0.41 -25.87 1.31
C ILE A 203 -0.53 -27.38 1.62
N VAL A 204 -1.53 -27.78 2.40
CA VAL A 204 -1.84 -29.19 2.70
C VAL A 204 -2.68 -29.79 1.57
#